data_b4f20d605bda1cdc13c7a9e75ddb9bbd
#
_entry.id   b4f20d605bda1cdc13c7a9e75ddb9bbd
#
_cell.length_a   1.000
_cell.length_b   1.000
_cell.length_c   1.000
_cell.angle_alpha   90.00
_cell.angle_beta   90.00
_cell.angle_gamma   90.00
#
_symmetry.space_group_name_H-M   'P 1'
#
loop_
_entity.id
_entity.type
_entity.pdbx_description
1 polymer ?
#
loop_
_entity_poly.entity_id
_entity_poly.type
_entity_poly.pdbx_seq_one_letter_code
_entity_poly.pdbx_strand_id
1 'polypeptide(L)'
;AATDTTADTAAEETQADNTADFDTSEYVNVLSREDGSGTRGAFIELFGIEEKDADGNKVDNTTDEAIITNSTSVMLTSVASDEYAIGYVSLGSLDDTVKAVDIDGAAASVENIKNGSYTIARPFNIATKGDVSEAAQDFINYIMSAEGQAVITDTGYIGSDDAAAFESNGAAGKVKVSGSSSV
;
A
#
# COMPACT_ATOMS: atom_id res chain seq x y z
N ALA A 1 40.57 -36.21 27.95
CA ALA A 1 40.15 -35.14 27.05
C ALA A 1 38.99 -35.66 26.22
N ALA A 2 37.79 -35.33 26.55
CA ALA A 2 36.58 -35.64 25.82
C ALA A 2 36.12 -34.35 25.15
N THR A 3 36.03 -34.34 23.82
CA THR A 3 35.46 -33.26 23.02
C THR A 3 33.98 -33.54 22.87
N ASP A 4 33.18 -32.69 23.46
CA ASP A 4 31.73 -32.63 23.32
C ASP A 4 31.39 -31.76 22.11
N THR A 5 30.83 -32.42 21.07
CA THR A 5 30.35 -31.75 19.85
C THR A 5 28.84 -31.69 19.94
N THR A 6 28.30 -30.59 20.43
CA THR A 6 26.86 -30.29 20.33
C THR A 6 26.53 -29.90 18.90
N ALA A 7 25.82 -30.80 18.21
CA ALA A 7 25.18 -30.53 16.92
C ALA A 7 23.95 -29.63 17.17
N ASP A 8 24.00 -28.41 16.63
CA ASP A 8 22.89 -27.52 16.49
C ASP A 8 21.96 -28.05 15.39
N THR A 9 20.81 -28.58 15.81
CA THR A 9 19.78 -29.06 14.90
C THR A 9 18.85 -27.87 14.66
N ALA A 10 19.07 -27.13 13.57
CA ALA A 10 18.08 -26.18 13.07
C ALA A 10 16.78 -26.93 12.78
N ALA A 11 15.73 -26.62 13.53
CA ALA A 11 14.38 -27.07 13.23
C ALA A 11 13.92 -26.34 11.97
N GLU A 12 13.87 -27.05 10.86
CA GLU A 12 13.13 -26.67 9.67
C GLU A 12 11.64 -26.70 10.05
N GLU A 13 11.05 -25.52 10.28
CA GLU A 13 9.60 -25.38 10.35
C GLU A 13 9.05 -25.69 8.96
N THR A 14 8.66 -26.91 8.74
CA THR A 14 7.79 -27.29 7.63
C THR A 14 6.45 -26.61 7.85
N GLN A 15 6.21 -25.49 7.16
CA GLN A 15 4.85 -25.01 6.93
C GLN A 15 4.06 -26.18 6.34
N ALA A 16 3.10 -26.67 7.09
CA ALA A 16 2.15 -27.65 6.60
C ALA A 16 1.41 -26.98 5.44
N ASP A 17 1.65 -27.50 4.24
CA ASP A 17 0.89 -27.14 3.04
C ASP A 17 -0.54 -27.64 3.23
N ASN A 18 -1.42 -26.75 3.67
CA ASN A 18 -2.84 -27.05 3.93
C ASN A 18 -3.67 -26.97 2.65
N THR A 19 -3.10 -27.40 1.52
CA THR A 19 -3.76 -27.40 0.20
C THR A 19 -4.77 -28.53 0.03
N ALA A 20 -4.98 -29.38 1.06
CA ALA A 20 -5.80 -30.58 0.92
C ALA A 20 -7.33 -30.33 0.84
N ASP A 21 -7.78 -29.13 1.22
CA ASP A 21 -9.23 -28.82 1.30
C ASP A 21 -9.65 -27.54 0.50
N PHE A 22 -8.73 -26.88 -0.24
CA PHE A 22 -9.07 -25.71 -1.04
C PHE A 22 -9.79 -26.13 -2.34
N ASP A 23 -11.06 -25.74 -2.47
CA ASP A 23 -11.87 -26.05 -3.65
C ASP A 23 -11.65 -25.02 -4.76
N THR A 24 -10.85 -25.36 -5.75
CA THR A 24 -10.54 -24.49 -6.90
C THR A 24 -11.72 -24.28 -7.85
N SER A 25 -12.87 -24.89 -7.63
CA SER A 25 -14.10 -24.67 -8.40
C SER A 25 -14.98 -23.56 -7.83
N GLU A 26 -14.68 -23.09 -6.63
CA GLU A 26 -15.38 -21.96 -6.01
C GLU A 26 -15.06 -20.64 -6.70
N TYR A 27 -15.97 -19.68 -6.61
CA TYR A 27 -15.78 -18.35 -7.17
C TYR A 27 -14.90 -17.50 -6.28
N VAL A 28 -14.06 -16.67 -6.92
CA VAL A 28 -13.27 -15.66 -6.21
C VAL A 28 -14.16 -14.50 -5.79
N ASN A 29 -14.20 -14.20 -4.50
CA ASN A 29 -14.89 -13.05 -3.93
C ASN A 29 -14.03 -11.80 -4.10
N VAL A 30 -14.42 -10.92 -5.01
CA VAL A 30 -13.69 -9.68 -5.31
C VAL A 30 -14.11 -8.60 -4.32
N LEU A 31 -13.15 -8.03 -3.59
CA LEU A 31 -13.35 -6.88 -2.73
C LEU A 31 -12.77 -5.62 -3.37
N SER A 32 -13.54 -4.53 -3.32
CA SER A 32 -13.10 -3.23 -3.80
C SER A 32 -13.30 -2.16 -2.75
N ARG A 33 -12.77 -0.96 -3.00
CA ARG A 33 -12.95 0.20 -2.13
C ARG A 33 -14.09 1.07 -2.66
N GLU A 34 -14.60 1.90 -1.77
CA GLU A 34 -15.63 2.89 -2.04
C GLU A 34 -15.22 3.92 -3.09
N ASP A 35 -16.21 4.57 -3.71
CA ASP A 35 -15.98 5.69 -4.62
C ASP A 35 -15.25 6.83 -3.91
N GLY A 36 -14.28 7.44 -4.62
CA GLY A 36 -13.43 8.49 -4.06
C GLY A 36 -12.25 7.98 -3.24
N SER A 37 -12.09 6.67 -3.06
CA SER A 37 -10.88 6.09 -2.47
C SER A 37 -9.68 6.32 -3.39
N GLY A 38 -8.62 6.97 -2.86
CA GLY A 38 -7.37 7.15 -3.61
C GLY A 38 -6.68 5.82 -3.93
N THR A 39 -6.83 4.80 -3.06
CA THR A 39 -6.30 3.44 -3.29
C THR A 39 -7.06 2.75 -4.42
N ARG A 40 -8.40 2.89 -4.50
CA ARG A 40 -9.19 2.40 -5.64
C ARG A 40 -8.75 3.05 -6.93
N GLY A 41 -8.69 4.38 -6.96
CA GLY A 41 -8.24 5.11 -8.15
C GLY A 41 -6.87 4.67 -8.64
N ALA A 42 -5.91 4.45 -7.71
CA ALA A 42 -4.60 3.92 -8.06
C ALA A 42 -4.68 2.51 -8.66
N PHE A 43 -5.44 1.62 -8.02
CA PHE A 43 -5.56 0.23 -8.44
C PHE A 43 -6.16 0.13 -9.85
N ILE A 44 -7.32 0.75 -10.08
CA ILE A 44 -8.01 0.65 -11.39
C ILE A 44 -7.21 1.30 -12.53
N GLU A 45 -6.46 2.38 -12.24
CA GLU A 45 -5.58 3.03 -13.22
C GLU A 45 -4.37 2.17 -13.56
N LEU A 46 -3.65 1.66 -12.54
CA LEU A 46 -2.40 0.90 -12.73
C LEU A 46 -2.63 -0.47 -13.37
N PHE A 47 -3.77 -1.09 -13.10
CA PHE A 47 -4.16 -2.37 -13.71
C PHE A 47 -4.94 -2.23 -15.02
N GLY A 48 -5.22 -0.99 -15.47
CA GLY A 48 -5.97 -0.76 -16.70
C GLY A 48 -7.43 -1.18 -16.62
N ILE A 49 -8.01 -1.23 -15.43
CA ILE A 49 -9.44 -1.48 -15.20
C ILE A 49 -10.25 -0.22 -15.55
N GLU A 50 -9.69 0.97 -15.29
CA GLU A 50 -10.22 2.23 -15.76
C GLU A 50 -9.80 2.45 -17.21
N GLU A 51 -10.77 2.57 -18.10
CA GLU A 51 -10.55 2.84 -19.51
C GLU A 51 -11.19 4.18 -19.92
N LYS A 52 -10.88 4.65 -21.13
CA LYS A 52 -11.56 5.81 -21.72
C LYS A 52 -12.57 5.34 -22.75
N ASP A 53 -13.79 5.86 -22.66
CA ASP A 53 -14.81 5.66 -23.69
C ASP A 53 -14.48 6.44 -24.98
N ALA A 54 -15.34 6.31 -25.99
CA ALA A 54 -15.17 6.98 -27.29
C ALA A 54 -15.20 8.54 -27.19
N ASP A 55 -15.79 9.07 -26.13
CA ASP A 55 -15.87 10.51 -25.86
C ASP A 55 -14.73 11.00 -24.95
N GLY A 56 -13.84 10.08 -24.49
CA GLY A 56 -12.70 10.37 -23.65
C GLY A 56 -13.00 10.44 -22.15
N ASN A 57 -14.21 10.03 -21.73
CA ASN A 57 -14.55 9.94 -20.32
C ASN A 57 -13.94 8.67 -19.69
N LYS A 58 -13.57 8.77 -18.43
CA LYS A 58 -13.08 7.62 -17.65
C LYS A 58 -14.26 6.71 -17.29
N VAL A 59 -14.09 5.42 -17.55
CA VAL A 59 -15.05 4.35 -17.21
C VAL A 59 -14.34 3.35 -16.32
N ASP A 60 -14.84 3.16 -15.12
CA ASP A 60 -14.38 2.13 -14.18
C ASP A 60 -15.07 0.81 -14.51
N ASN A 61 -14.32 -0.18 -14.96
CA ASN A 61 -14.80 -1.50 -15.32
C ASN A 61 -14.69 -2.51 -14.14
N THR A 62 -14.59 -2.03 -12.90
CA THR A 62 -14.70 -2.91 -11.73
C THR A 62 -16.04 -3.65 -11.79
N THR A 63 -16.03 -4.97 -11.54
CA THR A 63 -17.27 -5.76 -11.55
C THR A 63 -18.31 -5.22 -10.58
N ASP A 64 -19.57 -5.21 -11.01
CA ASP A 64 -20.70 -4.82 -10.16
C ASP A 64 -20.95 -5.80 -8.99
N GLU A 65 -20.36 -7.00 -9.06
CA GLU A 65 -20.44 -8.02 -8.01
C GLU A 65 -19.40 -7.79 -6.90
N ALA A 66 -18.50 -6.81 -7.05
CA ALA A 66 -17.47 -6.53 -6.05
C ALA A 66 -18.09 -6.07 -4.72
N ILE A 67 -17.63 -6.67 -3.63
CA ILE A 67 -18.01 -6.29 -2.27
C ILE A 67 -17.27 -4.99 -1.94
N ILE A 68 -18.02 -3.91 -1.70
CA ILE A 68 -17.42 -2.59 -1.44
C ILE A 68 -17.11 -2.42 0.04
N THR A 69 -15.85 -2.11 0.33
CA THR A 69 -15.37 -1.77 1.69
C THR A 69 -15.07 -0.27 1.78
N ASN A 70 -15.22 0.30 2.96
CA ASN A 70 -15.06 1.74 3.20
C ASN A 70 -13.81 2.11 4.01
N SER A 71 -12.94 1.15 4.29
CA SER A 71 -11.66 1.39 4.97
C SER A 71 -10.66 0.28 4.69
N THR A 72 -9.38 0.58 4.88
CA THR A 72 -8.28 -0.38 4.72
C THR A 72 -8.37 -1.53 5.73
N SER A 73 -8.73 -1.24 6.99
CA SER A 73 -8.87 -2.27 8.02
C SER A 73 -10.04 -3.23 7.74
N VAL A 74 -11.15 -2.72 7.21
CA VAL A 74 -12.27 -3.58 6.79
C VAL A 74 -11.86 -4.45 5.60
N MET A 75 -11.12 -3.92 4.64
CA MET A 75 -10.56 -4.69 3.52
C MET A 75 -9.72 -5.87 4.04
N LEU A 76 -8.72 -5.60 4.89
CA LEU A 76 -7.83 -6.64 5.45
C LEU A 76 -8.62 -7.70 6.23
N THR A 77 -9.51 -7.26 7.14
CA THR A 77 -10.32 -8.21 7.93
C THR A 77 -11.24 -9.07 7.05
N SER A 78 -11.82 -8.51 6.00
CA SER A 78 -12.70 -9.24 5.08
C SER A 78 -11.92 -10.29 4.29
N VAL A 79 -10.75 -9.94 3.75
CA VAL A 79 -9.89 -10.90 3.05
C VAL A 79 -9.37 -11.98 4.01
N ALA A 80 -8.93 -11.61 5.22
CA ALA A 80 -8.44 -12.56 6.21
C ALA A 80 -9.50 -13.57 6.69
N SER A 81 -10.77 -13.25 6.58
CA SER A 81 -11.90 -14.11 7.01
C SER A 81 -12.51 -14.96 5.90
N ASP A 82 -12.05 -14.83 4.67
CA ASP A 82 -12.61 -15.53 3.51
C ASP A 82 -11.47 -16.03 2.60
N GLU A 83 -11.28 -17.35 2.54
CA GLU A 83 -10.20 -18.00 1.78
C GLU A 83 -10.31 -17.82 0.27
N TYR A 84 -11.50 -17.44 -0.23
CA TYR A 84 -11.76 -17.15 -1.65
C TYR A 84 -11.71 -15.66 -1.96
N ALA A 85 -11.42 -14.82 -0.99
CA ALA A 85 -11.41 -13.37 -1.19
C ALA A 85 -10.09 -12.87 -1.76
N ILE A 86 -10.20 -11.88 -2.66
CA ILE A 86 -9.10 -11.06 -3.13
C ILE A 86 -9.43 -9.58 -2.97
N GLY A 87 -8.45 -8.80 -2.51
CA GLY A 87 -8.60 -7.36 -2.34
C GLY A 87 -7.28 -6.64 -2.57
N TYR A 88 -7.25 -5.34 -2.33
CA TYR A 88 -6.05 -4.53 -2.49
C TYR A 88 -5.93 -3.48 -1.39
N VAL A 89 -4.71 -3.23 -0.98
CA VAL A 89 -4.34 -2.21 0.02
C VAL A 89 -3.02 -1.54 -0.38
N SER A 90 -2.70 -0.41 0.24
CA SER A 90 -1.36 0.18 0.11
C SER A 90 -0.32 -0.67 0.84
N LEU A 91 0.91 -0.71 0.32
CA LEU A 91 2.01 -1.50 0.90
C LEU A 91 2.21 -1.22 2.39
N GLY A 92 2.21 0.06 2.80
CA GLY A 92 2.38 0.44 4.20
C GLY A 92 1.22 0.03 5.14
N SER A 93 0.11 -0.47 4.57
CA SER A 93 -1.03 -1.00 5.35
C SER A 93 -1.10 -2.52 5.34
N LEU A 94 -0.25 -3.19 4.57
CA LEU A 94 -0.21 -4.64 4.50
C LEU A 94 0.33 -5.21 5.81
N ASP A 95 -0.31 -6.27 6.32
CA ASP A 95 0.08 -6.98 7.53
C ASP A 95 0.06 -8.49 7.33
N ASP A 96 0.49 -9.24 8.35
CA ASP A 96 0.63 -10.70 8.32
C ASP A 96 -0.72 -11.46 8.42
N THR A 97 -1.85 -10.76 8.47
CA THR A 97 -3.18 -11.38 8.50
C THR A 97 -3.64 -11.88 7.13
N VAL A 98 -3.02 -11.39 6.07
CA VAL A 98 -3.32 -11.74 4.68
C VAL A 98 -2.04 -12.09 3.91
N LYS A 99 -2.18 -12.85 2.83
CA LYS A 99 -1.08 -13.20 1.94
C LYS A 99 -0.99 -12.18 0.80
N ALA A 100 0.16 -11.53 0.66
CA ALA A 100 0.43 -10.71 -0.53
C ALA A 100 0.65 -11.60 -1.76
N VAL A 101 0.13 -11.17 -2.90
CA VAL A 101 0.28 -11.84 -4.19
C VAL A 101 1.37 -11.13 -5.00
N ASP A 102 2.24 -11.90 -5.63
CA ASP A 102 3.25 -11.38 -6.55
C ASP A 102 2.57 -10.88 -7.84
N ILE A 103 3.05 -9.77 -8.38
CA ILE A 103 2.60 -9.23 -9.66
C ILE A 103 3.73 -9.41 -10.68
N ASP A 104 3.43 -10.11 -11.77
CA ASP A 104 4.42 -10.45 -12.82
C ASP A 104 5.70 -11.13 -12.26
N GLY A 105 5.53 -11.91 -11.18
CA GLY A 105 6.63 -12.62 -10.51
C GLY A 105 7.46 -11.74 -9.57
N ALA A 106 7.05 -10.51 -9.30
CA ALA A 106 7.70 -9.63 -8.35
C ALA A 106 6.84 -9.42 -7.10
N ALA A 107 7.42 -9.64 -5.92
CA ALA A 107 6.79 -9.35 -4.65
C ALA A 107 6.68 -7.85 -4.40
N ALA A 108 5.59 -7.41 -3.74
CA ALA A 108 5.41 -6.03 -3.30
C ALA A 108 6.39 -5.73 -2.15
N SER A 109 7.58 -5.26 -2.48
CA SER A 109 8.62 -4.89 -1.51
C SER A 109 9.25 -3.55 -1.86
N VAL A 110 9.81 -2.88 -0.84
CA VAL A 110 10.55 -1.61 -1.03
C VAL A 110 11.66 -1.78 -2.05
N GLU A 111 12.41 -2.90 -2.00
CA GLU A 111 13.50 -3.20 -2.92
C GLU A 111 13.00 -3.33 -4.36
N ASN A 112 11.95 -4.12 -4.59
CA ASN A 112 11.40 -4.35 -5.92
C ASN A 112 10.75 -3.11 -6.53
N ILE A 113 10.19 -2.22 -5.69
CA ILE A 113 9.66 -0.93 -6.14
C ILE A 113 10.81 0.02 -6.50
N LYS A 114 11.84 0.14 -5.65
CA LYS A 114 12.99 1.01 -5.91
C LYS A 114 13.80 0.57 -7.15
N ASN A 115 13.93 -0.73 -7.40
CA ASN A 115 14.67 -1.23 -8.58
C ASN A 115 13.78 -1.34 -9.84
N GLY A 116 12.47 -1.09 -9.73
CA GLY A 116 11.52 -1.08 -10.85
C GLY A 116 11.03 -2.46 -11.31
N SER A 117 11.34 -3.56 -10.59
CA SER A 117 10.82 -4.89 -10.91
C SER A 117 9.34 -5.03 -10.52
N TYR A 118 8.88 -4.35 -9.46
CA TYR A 118 7.46 -4.23 -9.12
C TYR A 118 6.90 -2.94 -9.71
N THR A 119 6.08 -3.06 -10.74
CA THR A 119 5.61 -1.93 -11.56
C THR A 119 4.34 -1.26 -11.05
N ILE A 120 3.59 -1.93 -10.14
CA ILE A 120 2.34 -1.40 -9.60
C ILE A 120 2.64 -0.47 -8.42
N ALA A 121 3.22 0.68 -8.74
CA ALA A 121 3.60 1.71 -7.77
C ALA A 121 3.39 3.10 -8.36
N ARG A 122 3.08 4.06 -7.50
CA ARG A 122 3.01 5.48 -7.85
C ARG A 122 3.39 6.37 -6.68
N PRO A 123 3.90 7.58 -6.95
CA PRO A 123 4.21 8.53 -5.88
C PRO A 123 2.94 9.08 -5.25
N PHE A 124 3.02 9.40 -3.96
CA PHE A 124 2.06 10.28 -3.30
C PHE A 124 2.36 11.73 -3.65
N ASN A 125 1.31 12.53 -3.80
CA ASN A 125 1.43 13.93 -4.19
C ASN A 125 0.79 14.82 -3.12
N ILE A 126 1.44 15.95 -2.83
CA ILE A 126 0.87 17.03 -2.04
C ILE A 126 0.27 18.04 -3.02
N ALA A 127 -1.00 18.35 -2.86
CA ALA A 127 -1.70 19.36 -3.66
C ALA A 127 -2.11 20.54 -2.78
N THR A 128 -1.91 21.74 -3.28
CA THR A 128 -2.33 23.00 -2.63
C THR A 128 -3.28 23.78 -3.55
N LYS A 129 -4.16 24.61 -2.96
CA LYS A 129 -5.07 25.46 -3.71
C LYS A 129 -4.75 26.93 -3.45
N GLY A 130 -4.29 27.61 -4.50
CA GLY A 130 -3.92 29.03 -4.41
C GLY A 130 -2.63 29.24 -3.60
N ASP A 131 -2.52 30.41 -2.98
CA ASP A 131 -1.37 30.77 -2.17
C ASP A 131 -1.29 29.94 -0.90
N VAL A 132 -0.12 29.41 -0.61
CA VAL A 132 0.16 28.58 0.57
C VAL A 132 0.56 29.49 1.72
N SER A 133 -0.10 29.35 2.88
CA SER A 133 0.33 30.10 4.07
C SER A 133 1.72 29.66 4.54
N GLU A 134 2.47 30.55 5.21
CA GLU A 134 3.81 30.23 5.73
C GLU A 134 3.81 28.98 6.63
N ALA A 135 2.78 28.81 7.48
CA ALA A 135 2.65 27.64 8.32
C ALA A 135 2.37 26.34 7.50
N ALA A 136 1.59 26.43 6.43
CA ALA A 136 1.35 25.29 5.56
C ALA A 136 2.60 24.94 4.74
N GLN A 137 3.36 25.95 4.30
CA GLN A 137 4.63 25.73 3.61
C GLN A 137 5.67 25.09 4.54
N ASP A 138 5.73 25.53 5.80
CA ASP A 138 6.63 24.90 6.79
C ASP A 138 6.29 23.44 7.04
N PHE A 139 5.00 23.09 7.10
CA PHE A 139 4.54 21.72 7.20
C PHE A 139 4.90 20.89 5.97
N ILE A 140 4.75 21.43 4.76
CA ILE A 140 5.18 20.78 3.52
C ILE A 140 6.71 20.55 3.53
N ASN A 141 7.48 21.56 3.94
CA ASN A 141 8.93 21.45 4.05
C ASN A 141 9.35 20.36 5.04
N TYR A 142 8.60 20.22 6.17
CA TYR A 142 8.84 19.12 7.10
C TYR A 142 8.58 17.75 6.45
N ILE A 143 7.45 17.56 5.76
CA ILE A 143 7.15 16.29 5.07
C ILE A 143 8.27 15.94 4.08
N MET A 144 8.78 16.93 3.35
CA MET A 144 9.81 16.73 2.32
C MET A 144 11.23 16.69 2.88
N SER A 145 11.42 16.88 4.18
CA SER A 145 12.73 16.81 4.84
C SER A 145 13.16 15.40 5.20
N ALA A 146 14.43 15.21 5.56
CA ALA A 146 14.97 13.94 6.02
C ALA A 146 14.17 13.37 7.21
N GLU A 147 13.79 14.22 8.16
CA GLU A 147 13.00 13.85 9.33
C GLU A 147 11.57 13.41 8.94
N GLY A 148 10.93 14.12 8.03
CA GLY A 148 9.61 13.75 7.51
C GLY A 148 9.66 12.47 6.68
N GLN A 149 10.69 12.29 5.85
CA GLN A 149 10.87 11.09 5.05
C GLN A 149 11.22 9.86 5.92
N ALA A 150 11.88 10.04 7.05
CA ALA A 150 12.09 8.99 8.04
C ALA A 150 10.76 8.52 8.63
N VAL A 151 9.85 9.43 9.00
CA VAL A 151 8.50 9.08 9.47
C VAL A 151 7.73 8.28 8.42
N ILE A 152 7.80 8.68 7.13
CA ILE A 152 7.18 7.96 6.01
C ILE A 152 7.72 6.53 5.94
N THR A 153 9.03 6.35 6.05
CA THR A 153 9.68 5.03 6.02
C THR A 153 9.28 4.18 7.23
N ASP A 154 9.28 4.76 8.43
CA ASP A 154 8.91 4.05 9.67
C ASP A 154 7.44 3.59 9.69
N THR A 155 6.58 4.23 8.89
CA THR A 155 5.18 3.84 8.71
C THR A 155 4.95 2.86 7.56
N GLY A 156 6.03 2.29 6.98
CA GLY A 156 5.97 1.24 5.96
C GLY A 156 5.83 1.74 4.52
N TYR A 157 5.96 3.05 4.29
CA TYR A 157 6.00 3.63 2.94
C TYR A 157 7.44 3.87 2.48
N ILE A 158 7.60 4.32 1.25
CA ILE A 158 8.93 4.53 0.65
C ILE A 158 9.26 6.01 0.71
N GLY A 159 10.12 6.39 1.65
CA GLY A 159 10.68 7.73 1.75
C GLY A 159 11.79 7.99 0.73
N SER A 160 12.16 9.26 0.57
CA SER A 160 13.31 9.70 -0.22
C SER A 160 14.59 9.60 0.60
N ASP A 161 15.62 8.99 0.03
CA ASP A 161 16.94 8.86 0.69
C ASP A 161 17.80 10.14 0.56
N ASP A 162 17.42 11.07 -0.35
CA ASP A 162 18.20 12.28 -0.67
C ASP A 162 17.62 13.58 -0.07
N ALA A 163 16.70 13.46 0.91
CA ALA A 163 16.05 14.61 1.52
C ALA A 163 17.02 15.40 2.43
N ALA A 164 16.98 16.73 2.36
CA ALA A 164 17.74 17.61 3.25
C ALA A 164 17.12 17.62 4.66
N ALA A 165 17.93 17.98 5.67
CA ALA A 165 17.46 18.19 7.02
C ALA A 165 16.37 19.28 7.08
N PHE A 166 15.43 19.16 8.02
CA PHE A 166 14.37 20.14 8.19
C PHE A 166 14.89 21.46 8.74
N GLU A 167 14.57 22.54 8.06
CA GLU A 167 14.78 23.90 8.54
C GLU A 167 13.43 24.62 8.60
N SER A 168 12.90 24.80 9.83
CA SER A 168 11.64 25.52 10.03
C SER A 168 11.78 27.00 9.72
N ASN A 169 10.77 27.58 9.06
CA ASN A 169 10.67 29.04 8.88
C ASN A 169 10.14 29.74 10.13
N GLY A 170 9.80 29.00 11.19
CA GLY A 170 9.27 29.51 12.45
C GLY A 170 7.82 29.99 12.38
N ALA A 171 7.11 29.75 11.28
CA ALA A 171 5.73 30.17 11.14
C ALA A 171 4.81 29.39 12.07
N ALA A 172 3.84 30.11 12.66
CA ALA A 172 2.80 29.53 13.50
C ALA A 172 1.43 29.74 12.85
N GLY A 173 0.55 28.75 12.99
CA GLY A 173 -0.76 28.85 12.41
C GLY A 173 -1.54 27.55 12.40
N LYS A 174 -2.73 27.59 11.83
CA LYS A 174 -3.59 26.41 11.65
C LYS A 174 -3.49 25.90 10.21
N VAL A 175 -3.04 24.68 10.04
CA VAL A 175 -3.04 23.98 8.75
C VAL A 175 -4.23 23.02 8.71
N LYS A 176 -4.96 23.00 7.60
CA LYS A 176 -5.97 21.98 7.31
C LYS A 176 -5.42 21.02 6.28
N VAL A 177 -5.42 19.76 6.62
CA VAL A 177 -4.97 18.67 5.74
C VAL A 177 -6.18 17.78 5.43
N SER A 178 -6.31 17.36 4.20
CA SER A 178 -7.29 16.39 3.75
C SER A 178 -6.64 15.48 2.71
N GLY A 179 -6.96 14.20 2.74
CA GLY A 179 -6.34 13.24 1.83
C GLY A 179 -6.97 11.85 1.93
N SER A 180 -6.32 10.90 1.30
CA SER A 180 -6.68 9.49 1.37
C SER A 180 -6.36 8.91 2.75
N SER A 181 -7.16 7.95 3.23
CA SER A 181 -6.89 7.18 4.45
C SER A 181 -5.74 6.17 4.29
N SER A 182 -5.19 6.07 3.09
CA SER A 182 -4.06 5.18 2.76
C SER A 182 -2.72 5.92 2.69
N VAL A 183 -2.68 7.17 3.20
CA VAL A 183 -1.49 8.04 3.22
C VAL A 183 -1.23 8.47 4.66
#